data_58ff91d9e34de6ef9feca91a1e86dd04
#
_entry.id   58ff91d9e34de6ef9feca91a1e86dd04
#
_cell.length_a   1.000
_cell.length_b   1.000
_cell.length_c   1.000
_cell.angle_alpha   90.00
_cell.angle_beta   90.00
_cell.angle_gamma   90.00
#
_symmetry.space_group_name_H-M   'P 1'
#
loop_
_entity.id
_entity.type
_entity.pdbx_description
1 polymer ?
#
loop_
_entity_poly.entity_id
_entity_poly.type
_entity_poly.pdbx_seq_one_letter_code
_entity_poly.pdbx_strand_id
1 'polypeptide(L)'
;NKLNRPAVTVVDHGTPRIKVNEVRNFLSKQVEVILKSDVEFVKPSSMESRDGEEYSFNKPLLENILGSTGFNKDVVVSMLFISPGRHAGKGGDVDKICEEAKLKNLGLRTFMTGLFSEHSGAIDVLDARLQEGLECQPI
;
A
#
# COMPACT_ATOMS: atom_id res chain seq x y z
N ASN A 1 0.85 -11.62 19.03
CA ASN A 1 2.24 -11.15 19.09
C ASN A 1 2.39 -9.90 18.22
N LYS A 2 2.78 -8.77 18.83
CA LYS A 2 3.08 -7.55 18.08
C LYS A 2 4.43 -7.76 17.33
N LEU A 3 4.51 -7.39 16.07
CA LEU A 3 5.77 -7.38 15.32
C LEU A 3 6.74 -6.38 15.95
N ASN A 4 8.03 -6.72 15.95
CA ASN A 4 9.05 -5.83 16.49
C ASN A 4 9.67 -5.01 15.36
N ARG A 5 9.20 -3.77 15.21
CA ARG A 5 9.67 -2.79 14.22
C ARG A 5 9.81 -3.37 12.79
N PRO A 6 8.72 -3.83 12.17
CA PRO A 6 8.76 -4.33 10.81
C PRO A 6 9.07 -3.19 9.82
N ALA A 7 9.60 -3.52 8.65
CA ALA A 7 9.55 -2.61 7.52
C ALA A 7 8.10 -2.51 7.00
N VAL A 8 7.72 -1.37 6.44
CA VAL A 8 6.38 -1.16 5.87
C VAL A 8 6.51 -0.71 4.42
N THR A 9 5.73 -1.31 3.53
CA THR A 9 5.53 -0.77 2.19
C THR A 9 4.06 -0.42 1.98
N VAL A 10 3.76 0.81 1.55
CA VAL A 10 2.42 1.22 1.13
C VAL A 10 2.32 0.94 -0.36
N VAL A 11 1.47 -0.02 -0.73
CA VAL A 11 1.35 -0.50 -2.10
C VAL A 11 0.03 -0.06 -2.73
N ASP A 12 0.12 0.58 -3.89
CA ASP A 12 -1.00 0.85 -4.80
C ASP A 12 -0.97 -0.07 -6.04
N HIS A 13 -1.97 0.03 -6.89
CA HIS A 13 -2.01 -0.71 -8.15
C HIS A 13 -0.87 -0.30 -9.10
N GLY A 14 -0.46 0.96 -9.07
CA GLY A 14 0.31 1.61 -10.12
C GLY A 14 -0.60 2.41 -11.04
N THR A 15 -0.07 3.44 -11.67
CA THR A 15 -0.86 4.42 -12.42
C THR A 15 -0.11 4.97 -13.63
N PRO A 16 -0.80 5.31 -14.73
CA PRO A 16 -0.19 6.05 -15.83
C PRO A 16 -0.09 7.57 -15.56
N ARG A 17 -0.55 8.06 -14.39
CA ARG A 17 -0.62 9.49 -14.07
C ARG A 17 0.23 9.83 -12.85
N ILE A 18 1.26 10.65 -13.05
CA ILE A 18 2.19 11.04 -11.99
C ILE A 18 1.48 11.68 -10.78
N LYS A 19 0.46 12.51 -10.99
CA LYS A 19 -0.31 13.14 -9.89
C LYS A 19 -1.03 12.12 -9.00
N VAL A 20 -1.46 10.99 -9.54
CA VAL A 20 -2.06 9.92 -8.75
C VAL A 20 -0.98 9.19 -7.95
N ASN A 21 0.20 8.97 -8.54
CA ASN A 21 1.34 8.40 -7.84
C ASN A 21 1.81 9.29 -6.67
N GLU A 22 1.78 10.60 -6.84
CA GLU A 22 2.11 11.57 -5.78
C GLU A 22 1.21 11.40 -4.55
N VAL A 23 -0.08 11.01 -4.73
CA VAL A 23 -0.99 10.71 -3.60
C VAL A 23 -0.47 9.52 -2.79
N ARG A 24 -0.04 8.42 -3.43
CA ARG A 24 0.57 7.27 -2.74
C ARG A 24 1.81 7.71 -1.94
N ASN A 25 2.69 8.48 -2.56
CA ASN A 25 3.92 8.94 -1.91
C ASN A 25 3.61 9.85 -0.71
N PHE A 26 2.64 10.74 -0.84
CA PHE A 26 2.18 11.61 0.24
C PHE A 26 1.59 10.81 1.41
N LEU A 27 0.70 9.84 1.13
CA LEU A 27 0.12 8.97 2.15
C LEU A 27 1.20 8.13 2.85
N SER A 28 2.15 7.57 2.09
CA SER A 28 3.26 6.81 2.65
C SER A 28 4.09 7.64 3.64
N LYS A 29 4.32 8.91 3.32
CA LYS A 29 5.03 9.85 4.21
C LYS A 29 4.25 10.14 5.49
N GLN A 30 2.93 10.31 5.40
CA GLN A 30 2.07 10.49 6.57
C GLN A 30 2.09 9.24 7.47
N VAL A 31 1.99 8.04 6.88
CA VAL A 31 2.08 6.77 7.62
C VAL A 31 3.43 6.67 8.34
N GLU A 32 4.54 7.03 7.68
CA GLU A 32 5.87 7.05 8.29
C GLU A 32 5.92 7.97 9.53
N VAL A 33 5.35 9.17 9.42
CA VAL A 33 5.30 10.14 10.53
C VAL A 33 4.47 9.62 11.70
N ILE A 34 3.34 8.97 11.42
CA ILE A 34 2.43 8.43 12.45
C ILE A 34 3.07 7.24 13.17
N LEU A 35 3.66 6.30 12.43
CA LEU A 35 4.20 5.06 12.99
C LEU A 35 5.56 5.25 13.67
N LYS A 36 6.37 6.23 13.25
CA LYS A 36 7.67 6.59 13.88
C LYS A 36 8.48 5.39 14.40
N SER A 37 8.48 5.22 15.74
CA SER A 37 9.27 4.20 16.45
C SER A 37 8.70 2.78 16.36
N ASP A 38 7.46 2.61 15.90
CA ASP A 38 6.81 1.30 15.83
C ASP A 38 7.26 0.48 14.61
N VAL A 39 7.87 1.14 13.62
CA VAL A 39 8.40 0.53 12.39
C VAL A 39 9.85 0.91 12.15
N GLU A 40 10.54 0.17 11.31
CA GLU A 40 11.90 0.50 10.92
C GLU A 40 11.91 1.69 9.95
N PHE A 41 11.09 1.60 8.90
CA PHE A 41 10.82 2.68 7.92
C PHE A 41 9.57 2.35 7.13
N VAL A 42 9.08 3.34 6.38
CA VAL A 42 7.97 3.20 5.43
C VAL A 42 8.44 3.60 4.03
N LYS A 43 8.18 2.77 3.02
CA LYS A 43 8.42 3.12 1.61
C LYS A 43 7.18 2.86 0.76
N PRO A 44 6.90 3.72 -0.22
CA PRO A 44 5.87 3.45 -1.21
C PRO A 44 6.34 2.40 -2.22
N SER A 45 5.42 1.61 -2.75
CA SER A 45 5.63 0.74 -3.91
C SER A 45 4.38 0.67 -4.77
N SER A 46 4.49 0.23 -6.02
CA SER A 46 3.34 -0.13 -6.84
C SER A 46 3.32 -1.62 -7.13
N MET A 47 2.12 -2.18 -7.29
CA MET A 47 1.97 -3.58 -7.69
C MET A 47 2.52 -3.80 -9.09
N GLU A 48 2.24 -2.89 -10.03
CA GLU A 48 2.68 -2.95 -11.42
C GLU A 48 2.99 -1.57 -12.00
N SER A 49 3.62 -1.55 -13.18
CA SER A 49 3.85 -0.36 -13.99
C SER A 49 3.68 -0.72 -15.46
N ARG A 50 3.29 0.24 -16.27
CA ARG A 50 3.40 0.12 -17.73
C ARG A 50 4.86 0.14 -18.15
N ASP A 51 5.14 -0.42 -19.32
CA ASP A 51 6.44 -0.30 -19.97
C ASP A 51 6.66 1.15 -20.42
N GLY A 52 7.92 1.59 -20.32
CA GLY A 52 8.35 2.93 -20.70
C GLY A 52 8.96 3.71 -19.54
N GLU A 53 9.98 4.50 -19.85
CA GLU A 53 10.71 5.32 -18.85
C GLU A 53 9.80 6.40 -18.24
N GLU A 54 8.81 6.87 -18.99
CA GLU A 54 7.80 7.82 -18.54
C GLU A 54 6.94 7.32 -17.37
N TYR A 55 6.90 5.99 -17.12
CA TYR A 55 6.19 5.38 -16.00
C TYR A 55 7.10 4.98 -14.83
N SER A 56 8.39 5.32 -14.91
CA SER A 56 9.40 4.98 -13.87
C SER A 56 9.06 5.52 -12.48
N PHE A 57 8.20 6.52 -12.37
CA PHE A 57 7.71 7.06 -11.10
C PHE A 57 6.89 6.03 -10.27
N ASN A 58 6.39 4.94 -10.88
CA ASN A 58 5.74 3.87 -10.13
C ASN A 58 6.73 3.01 -9.32
N LYS A 59 8.02 3.07 -9.66
CA LYS A 59 9.06 2.31 -8.93
C LYS A 59 9.25 2.84 -7.49
N PRO A 60 9.68 1.96 -6.56
CA PRO A 60 9.93 0.54 -6.77
C PRO A 60 8.63 -0.23 -6.95
N LEU A 61 8.66 -1.34 -7.73
CA LEU A 61 7.57 -2.29 -7.76
C LEU A 61 7.65 -3.22 -6.54
N LEU A 62 6.49 -3.71 -6.09
CA LEU A 62 6.40 -4.58 -4.92
C LEU A 62 7.28 -5.83 -5.07
N GLU A 63 7.28 -6.46 -6.24
CA GLU A 63 8.10 -7.64 -6.54
C GLU A 63 9.62 -7.38 -6.40
N ASN A 64 10.05 -6.14 -6.63
CA ASN A 64 11.46 -5.76 -6.59
C ASN A 64 11.91 -5.28 -5.20
N ILE A 65 10.98 -4.78 -4.38
CA ILE A 65 11.32 -4.32 -3.03
C ILE A 65 11.33 -5.48 -2.02
N LEU A 66 10.41 -6.45 -2.15
CA LEU A 66 10.35 -7.62 -1.27
C LEU A 66 11.60 -8.49 -1.44
N GLY A 67 12.28 -8.77 -0.33
CA GLY A 67 13.55 -9.50 -0.30
C GLY A 67 14.78 -8.62 -0.47
N SER A 68 14.64 -7.34 -0.84
CA SER A 68 15.77 -6.40 -0.90
C SER A 68 16.25 -6.00 0.50
N THR A 69 17.40 -5.33 0.57
CA THR A 69 17.96 -4.83 1.83
C THR A 69 16.95 -3.99 2.61
N GLY A 70 16.68 -4.38 3.85
CA GLY A 70 15.68 -3.77 4.72
C GLY A 70 14.27 -4.35 4.55
N PHE A 71 13.95 -5.04 3.44
CA PHE A 71 12.68 -5.72 3.19
C PHE A 71 12.82 -7.25 3.12
N ASN A 72 13.75 -7.82 3.88
CA ASN A 72 14.10 -9.24 3.86
C ASN A 72 13.79 -9.99 5.17
N LYS A 73 13.03 -9.35 6.07
CA LYS A 73 12.55 -9.91 7.34
C LYS A 73 11.04 -9.75 7.45
N ASP A 74 10.55 -9.13 8.53
CA ASP A 74 9.14 -8.83 8.71
C ASP A 74 8.77 -7.57 7.90
N VAL A 75 7.87 -7.74 6.96
CA VAL A 75 7.38 -6.66 6.09
C VAL A 75 5.87 -6.58 6.18
N VAL A 76 5.36 -5.43 6.61
CA VAL A 76 3.93 -5.12 6.50
C VAL A 76 3.67 -4.52 5.13
N VAL A 77 2.79 -5.16 4.37
CA VAL A 77 2.30 -4.70 3.07
C VAL A 77 0.99 -3.98 3.33
N SER A 78 1.08 -2.65 3.42
CA SER A 78 -0.06 -1.76 3.66
C SER A 78 -0.80 -1.54 2.34
N MET A 79 -2.01 -2.10 2.24
CA MET A 79 -2.80 -2.16 1.03
C MET A 79 -3.52 -0.84 0.77
N LEU A 80 -3.03 -0.03 -0.17
CA LEU A 80 -3.72 1.18 -0.65
C LEU A 80 -4.71 0.80 -1.77
N PHE A 81 -5.68 -0.04 -1.41
CA PHE A 81 -6.76 -0.52 -2.27
C PHE A 81 -8.08 -0.33 -1.55
N ILE A 82 -9.11 0.07 -2.29
CA ILE A 82 -10.43 0.35 -1.70
C ILE A 82 -11.12 -0.95 -1.30
N SER A 83 -11.26 -1.90 -2.20
CA SER A 83 -12.09 -3.09 -2.00
C SER A 83 -11.42 -4.36 -2.53
N PRO A 84 -11.86 -5.55 -2.06
CA PRO A 84 -11.42 -6.83 -2.62
C PRO A 84 -11.70 -6.92 -4.12
N GLY A 85 -10.80 -7.59 -4.82
CA GLY A 85 -10.90 -7.82 -6.25
C GLY A 85 -9.72 -8.61 -6.79
N ARG A 86 -9.57 -8.64 -8.12
CA ARG A 86 -8.51 -9.38 -8.79
C ARG A 86 -7.11 -9.13 -8.21
N HIS A 87 -6.81 -7.88 -7.86
CA HIS A 87 -5.49 -7.46 -7.43
C HIS A 87 -5.31 -7.45 -5.91
N ALA A 88 -6.40 -7.26 -5.16
CA ALA A 88 -6.37 -7.05 -3.73
C ALA A 88 -7.19 -8.09 -2.96
N GLY A 89 -6.66 -8.50 -1.81
CA GLY A 89 -7.24 -9.54 -0.97
C GLY A 89 -6.56 -10.89 -1.13
N LYS A 90 -7.06 -11.88 -0.41
CA LYS A 90 -6.52 -13.25 -0.39
C LYS A 90 -6.61 -13.89 -1.79
N GLY A 91 -5.49 -14.40 -2.29
CA GLY A 91 -5.39 -14.99 -3.64
C GLY A 91 -5.31 -13.97 -4.77
N GLY A 92 -5.32 -12.66 -4.48
CA GLY A 92 -5.12 -11.60 -5.44
C GLY A 92 -3.67 -11.48 -5.93
N ASP A 93 -3.43 -10.58 -6.88
CA ASP A 93 -2.10 -10.45 -7.48
C ASP A 93 -1.05 -9.97 -6.47
N VAL A 94 -1.39 -9.06 -5.53
CA VAL A 94 -0.49 -8.66 -4.44
C VAL A 94 -0.12 -9.84 -3.55
N ASP A 95 -1.09 -10.70 -3.20
CA ASP A 95 -0.85 -11.90 -2.40
C ASP A 95 0.12 -12.86 -3.10
N LYS A 96 -0.08 -13.09 -4.41
CA LYS A 96 0.83 -13.91 -5.23
C LYS A 96 2.24 -13.36 -5.25
N ILE A 97 2.42 -12.05 -5.44
CA ILE A 97 3.74 -11.39 -5.39
C ILE A 97 4.41 -11.64 -4.03
N CYS A 98 3.65 -11.53 -2.94
CA CYS A 98 4.16 -11.80 -1.58
C CYS A 98 4.59 -13.27 -1.42
N GLU A 99 3.78 -14.23 -1.88
CA GLU A 99 4.11 -15.67 -1.81
C GLU A 99 5.36 -16.00 -2.63
N GLU A 100 5.45 -15.48 -3.86
CA GLU A 100 6.63 -15.68 -4.72
C GLU A 100 7.90 -15.07 -4.11
N ALA A 101 7.80 -13.89 -3.50
CA ALA A 101 8.92 -13.26 -2.83
C ALA A 101 9.41 -14.08 -1.63
N LYS A 102 8.50 -14.66 -0.84
CA LYS A 102 8.84 -15.55 0.29
C LYS A 102 9.54 -16.84 -0.17
N LEU A 103 9.13 -17.40 -1.31
CA LEU A 103 9.79 -18.58 -1.88
C LEU A 103 11.24 -18.30 -2.30
N LYS A 104 11.52 -17.08 -2.77
CA LYS A 104 12.85 -16.65 -3.23
C LYS A 104 13.76 -16.17 -2.09
N ASN A 105 13.20 -15.80 -0.95
CA ASN A 105 13.93 -15.12 0.13
C ASN A 105 13.65 -15.79 1.48
N LEU A 106 14.55 -16.69 1.89
CA LEU A 106 14.48 -17.35 3.18
C LEU A 106 14.55 -16.32 4.32
N GLY A 107 13.54 -16.34 5.20
CA GLY A 107 13.44 -15.42 6.33
C GLY A 107 12.53 -14.21 6.08
N LEU A 108 12.12 -13.93 4.84
CA LEU A 108 11.09 -12.95 4.54
C LEU A 108 9.73 -13.43 5.04
N ARG A 109 9.05 -12.58 5.82
CA ARG A 109 7.65 -12.77 6.22
C ARG A 109 6.86 -11.53 5.83
N THR A 110 5.76 -11.71 5.10
CA THR A 110 4.90 -10.62 4.67
C THR A 110 3.57 -10.66 5.41
N PHE A 111 3.07 -9.48 5.77
CA PHE A 111 1.82 -9.30 6.51
C PHE A 111 0.98 -8.27 5.77
N MET A 112 0.00 -8.71 4.99
CA MET A 112 -0.92 -7.80 4.30
C MET A 112 -1.96 -7.24 5.26
N THR A 113 -2.25 -5.94 5.15
CA THR A 113 -3.35 -5.31 5.89
C THR A 113 -4.70 -5.63 5.24
N GLY A 114 -5.79 -5.43 5.98
CA GLY A 114 -7.13 -5.34 5.38
C GLY A 114 -7.23 -4.17 4.41
N LEU A 115 -8.33 -4.12 3.66
CA LEU A 115 -8.58 -3.11 2.64
C LEU A 115 -9.38 -1.93 3.23
N PHE A 116 -9.33 -0.78 2.55
CA PHE A 116 -9.93 0.45 3.09
C PHE A 116 -11.43 0.28 3.38
N SER A 117 -12.20 -0.33 2.47
CA SER A 117 -13.65 -0.51 2.64
C SER A 117 -14.04 -1.50 3.75
N GLU A 118 -13.10 -2.30 4.24
CA GLU A 118 -13.33 -3.25 5.33
C GLU A 118 -13.23 -2.59 6.71
N HIS A 119 -12.78 -1.34 6.77
CA HIS A 119 -12.66 -0.58 8.01
C HIS A 119 -13.90 0.27 8.26
N SER A 120 -14.46 0.22 9.48
CA SER A 120 -15.67 1.00 9.85
C SER A 120 -15.52 2.51 9.61
N GLY A 121 -14.33 3.05 9.86
CA GLY A 121 -14.03 4.47 9.59
C GLY A 121 -14.20 4.91 8.13
N ALA A 122 -14.26 3.97 7.16
CA ALA A 122 -14.58 4.31 5.78
C ALA A 122 -16.02 4.85 5.64
N ILE A 123 -16.96 4.28 6.39
CA ILE A 123 -18.35 4.74 6.42
C ILE A 123 -18.45 6.09 7.12
N ASP A 124 -17.70 6.30 8.21
CA ASP A 124 -17.67 7.58 8.92
C ASP A 124 -17.20 8.72 8.00
N VAL A 125 -16.17 8.46 7.18
CA VAL A 125 -15.70 9.44 6.18
C VAL A 125 -16.76 9.71 5.12
N LEU A 126 -17.44 8.67 4.61
CA LEU A 126 -18.50 8.85 3.60
C LEU A 126 -19.68 9.64 4.16
N ASP A 127 -20.09 9.36 5.40
CA ASP A 127 -21.16 10.12 6.08
C ASP A 127 -20.76 11.59 6.24
N ALA A 128 -19.56 11.87 6.74
CA ALA A 128 -19.08 13.24 6.87
C ALA A 128 -19.09 13.99 5.52
N ARG A 129 -18.67 13.35 4.43
CA ARG A 129 -18.71 13.94 3.08
C ARG A 129 -20.13 14.16 2.59
N LEU A 130 -21.07 13.25 2.90
CA LEU A 130 -22.48 13.42 2.58
C LEU A 130 -23.07 14.64 3.31
N GLN A 131 -22.81 14.78 4.61
CA GLN A 131 -23.29 15.94 5.39
C GLN A 131 -22.78 17.25 4.81
N GLU A 132 -21.47 17.32 4.48
CA GLU A 132 -20.92 18.49 3.78
C GLU A 132 -21.64 18.76 2.44
N GLY A 133 -21.94 17.70 1.66
CA GLY A 133 -22.63 17.82 0.38
C GLY A 133 -24.05 18.36 0.50
N LEU A 134 -24.75 18.04 1.59
CA LEU A 134 -26.11 18.56 1.85
C LEU A 134 -26.11 20.07 2.13
N GLU A 135 -24.98 20.63 2.57
CA GLU A 135 -24.82 22.07 2.84
C GLU A 135 -24.24 22.84 1.65
N CYS A 136 -23.77 22.13 0.60
CA CYS A 136 -23.18 22.76 -0.58
C CYS A 136 -24.21 23.45 -1.46
N GLN A 137 -23.81 24.57 -2.11
CA GLN A 137 -24.57 25.17 -3.19
C GLN A 137 -24.50 24.29 -4.45
N PRO A 138 -25.58 24.25 -5.26
CA PRO A 138 -25.54 23.56 -6.54
C PRO A 138 -24.40 24.07 -7.43
N ILE A 139 -23.71 23.14 -8.09
CA ILE A 139 -22.66 23.46 -9.08
C ILE A 139 -23.29 23.85 -10.40
#